data_facc989f8a940109d5f48094420be372
#
_entry.id   facc989f8a940109d5f48094420be372
#
_cell.length_a   1.000
_cell.length_b   1.000
_cell.length_c   1.000
_cell.angle_alpha   90.00
_cell.angle_beta   90.00
_cell.angle_gamma   90.00
#
_symmetry.space_group_name_H-M   'P 1'
#
loop_
_entity.id
_entity.type
_entity.pdbx_description
1 polymer ?
#
loop_
_entity_poly.entity_id
_entity_poly.type
_entity_poly.pdbx_seq_one_letter_code
_entity_poly.pdbx_strand_id
1 'polypeptide(L)'
;MKKIILMFAAVVMAAGVMSAQDINQATESYNNGAMELQMGNNEAAIENFQAALTMGEALGDEGADLVANCKKAIASATLSMAKDLYNAKDFEGAAAAFVKAKEVAEGYGETEIAEEAAELVNQANALKFNTEGKAAMKAKDFPTAISCFTKVLELDPTNGATAVQLGQAYMNAGQLDEAITALETAMANGQEKNAAKILSNVYLKKAQASNKAKNYQEVIDFAAKSNEALENGNAYKLTASALQKLGKNDECIAAYEKYLEDTPNAKDAGGIICTIAVLYQQAGNKAKAKEYYEKIVNDPQFGATAQEQLKTL
;
A
#
# COMPACT_ATOMS: atom_id res chain seq x y z
N MET A 1 -9.03 25.38 12.15
CA MET A 1 -9.48 25.72 10.80
C MET A 1 -9.66 27.24 10.70
N LYS A 2 -8.59 27.96 10.38
CA LYS A 2 -8.68 29.39 10.03
C LYS A 2 -8.97 29.45 8.54
N LYS A 3 -10.15 29.96 8.18
CA LYS A 3 -10.53 30.24 6.79
C LYS A 3 -9.60 31.32 6.25
N ILE A 4 -8.68 30.95 5.37
CA ILE A 4 -7.91 31.91 4.58
C ILE A 4 -8.88 32.40 3.49
N ILE A 5 -9.57 33.49 3.78
CA ILE A 5 -10.32 34.25 2.77
C ILE A 5 -9.31 35.20 2.15
N LEU A 6 -8.79 34.83 0.96
CA LEU A 6 -8.12 35.82 0.10
C LEU A 6 -9.18 36.79 -0.40
N MET A 7 -9.29 37.94 0.25
CA MET A 7 -10.01 39.09 -0.31
C MET A 7 -9.19 39.64 -1.49
N PHE A 8 -9.68 39.45 -2.69
CA PHE A 8 -9.29 40.28 -3.83
C PHE A 8 -9.81 41.68 -3.54
N ALA A 9 -8.98 42.54 -3.03
CA ALA A 9 -9.29 43.98 -2.96
C ALA A 9 -9.11 44.54 -4.37
N ALA A 10 -10.20 44.72 -5.11
CA ALA A 10 -10.18 45.52 -6.33
C ALA A 10 -9.91 46.98 -5.95
N VAL A 11 -8.68 47.44 -6.08
CA VAL A 11 -8.32 48.86 -5.98
C VAL A 11 -8.65 49.48 -7.35
N VAL A 12 -9.75 50.22 -7.43
CA VAL A 12 -10.05 51.09 -8.57
C VAL A 12 -9.12 52.31 -8.45
N MET A 13 -8.05 52.32 -9.25
CA MET A 13 -7.23 53.54 -9.37
C MET A 13 -7.75 54.42 -10.49
N ALA A 14 -7.89 55.73 -10.18
CA ALA A 14 -8.18 56.79 -11.15
C ALA A 14 -6.97 56.97 -12.07
N ALA A 15 -7.22 57.04 -13.40
CA ALA A 15 -6.19 57.31 -14.39
C ALA A 15 -5.58 58.70 -14.17
N GLY A 16 -4.45 58.73 -13.49
CA GLY A 16 -3.58 59.92 -13.38
C GLY A 16 -2.27 59.68 -14.14
N VAL A 17 -1.64 60.73 -14.63
CA VAL A 17 -0.34 60.67 -15.34
C VAL A 17 0.69 60.03 -14.42
N MET A 18 1.08 58.81 -14.75
CA MET A 18 2.09 58.06 -13.97
C MET A 18 3.49 58.55 -14.26
N SER A 19 4.32 58.72 -13.23
CA SER A 19 5.68 59.26 -13.31
C SER A 19 6.73 58.16 -13.12
N ALA A 20 7.99 58.46 -13.42
CA ALA A 20 9.11 57.56 -13.12
C ALA A 20 9.19 57.17 -11.63
N GLN A 21 8.53 57.88 -10.75
CA GLN A 21 8.42 57.57 -9.33
C GLN A 21 7.53 56.34 -9.08
N ASP A 22 6.53 56.12 -9.91
CA ASP A 22 5.56 55.02 -9.78
C ASP A 22 6.20 53.66 -10.15
N ILE A 23 7.08 53.63 -11.17
CA ILE A 23 7.81 52.40 -11.54
C ILE A 23 8.84 52.02 -10.46
N ASN A 24 9.47 53.00 -9.81
CA ASN A 24 10.39 52.77 -8.71
C ASN A 24 9.65 52.13 -7.51
N GLN A 25 8.47 52.64 -7.16
CA GLN A 25 7.66 52.12 -6.09
C GLN A 25 7.18 50.69 -6.37
N ALA A 26 6.75 50.41 -7.60
CA ALA A 26 6.36 49.05 -8.01
C ALA A 26 7.56 48.08 -7.95
N THR A 27 8.74 48.52 -8.38
CA THR A 27 9.98 47.73 -8.29
C THR A 27 10.39 47.51 -6.84
N GLU A 28 10.25 48.49 -5.96
CA GLU A 28 10.53 48.34 -4.53
C GLU A 28 9.62 47.28 -3.90
N SER A 29 8.29 47.30 -4.21
CA SER A 29 7.36 46.27 -3.75
C SER A 29 7.77 44.87 -4.26
N TYR A 30 8.17 44.74 -5.51
CA TYR A 30 8.70 43.48 -6.07
C TYR A 30 9.94 42.99 -5.29
N ASN A 31 10.90 43.89 -5.04
CA ASN A 31 12.13 43.56 -4.31
C ASN A 31 11.83 43.14 -2.86
N ASN A 32 10.87 43.78 -2.19
CA ASN A 32 10.40 43.40 -0.86
C ASN A 32 9.80 41.99 -0.89
N GLY A 33 8.97 41.69 -1.91
CA GLY A 33 8.44 40.35 -2.11
C GLY A 33 9.53 39.29 -2.31
N ALA A 34 10.57 39.62 -3.08
CA ALA A 34 11.72 38.73 -3.28
C ALA A 34 12.51 38.49 -1.99
N MET A 35 12.65 39.49 -1.14
CA MET A 35 13.30 39.36 0.17
C MET A 35 12.47 38.47 1.11
N GLU A 36 11.16 38.69 1.19
CA GLU A 36 10.25 37.85 1.99
C GLU A 36 10.28 36.39 1.53
N LEU A 37 10.31 36.15 0.21
CA LEU A 37 10.43 34.82 -0.36
C LEU A 37 11.73 34.12 0.07
N GLN A 38 12.86 34.85 0.06
CA GLN A 38 14.15 34.30 0.52
C GLN A 38 14.16 33.98 2.02
N MET A 39 13.38 34.70 2.83
CA MET A 39 13.20 34.42 4.24
C MET A 39 12.18 33.29 4.53
N GLY A 40 11.54 32.76 3.50
CA GLY A 40 10.51 31.72 3.62
C GLY A 40 9.13 32.27 4.01
N ASN A 41 8.94 33.59 4.01
CA ASN A 41 7.68 34.24 4.32
C ASN A 41 6.78 34.31 3.07
N ASN A 42 6.36 33.16 2.56
CA ASN A 42 5.66 33.05 1.28
C ASN A 42 4.38 33.90 1.19
N GLU A 43 3.59 34.02 2.27
CA GLU A 43 2.37 34.86 2.29
C GLU A 43 2.71 36.34 2.09
N ALA A 44 3.67 36.88 2.86
CA ALA A 44 4.12 38.25 2.73
C ALA A 44 4.77 38.54 1.35
N ALA A 45 5.49 37.56 0.82
CA ALA A 45 6.05 37.64 -0.54
C ALA A 45 4.94 37.79 -1.60
N ILE A 46 3.89 36.98 -1.54
CA ILE A 46 2.75 37.03 -2.45
C ILE A 46 2.05 38.38 -2.36
N GLU A 47 1.81 38.91 -1.15
CA GLU A 47 1.19 40.24 -0.95
C GLU A 47 2.01 41.36 -1.63
N ASN A 48 3.33 41.38 -1.43
CA ASN A 48 4.23 42.32 -2.05
C ASN A 48 4.26 42.18 -3.58
N PHE A 49 4.32 40.98 -4.12
CA PHE A 49 4.29 40.74 -5.57
C PHE A 49 2.93 41.14 -6.18
N GLN A 50 1.81 40.95 -5.48
CA GLN A 50 0.49 41.37 -5.93
C GLN A 50 0.37 42.89 -5.96
N ALA A 51 0.93 43.59 -4.95
CA ALA A 51 1.00 45.04 -4.97
C ALA A 51 1.83 45.55 -6.15
N ALA A 52 3.01 44.97 -6.40
CA ALA A 52 3.87 45.29 -7.53
C ALA A 52 3.16 44.99 -8.88
N LEU A 53 2.44 43.87 -8.99
CA LEU A 53 1.65 43.49 -10.16
C LEU A 53 0.61 44.55 -10.50
N THR A 54 -0.18 44.97 -9.48
CA THR A 54 -1.23 45.96 -9.65
C THR A 54 -0.65 47.32 -10.14
N MET A 55 0.47 47.74 -9.55
CA MET A 55 1.16 48.95 -9.98
C MET A 55 1.73 48.80 -11.40
N GLY A 56 2.35 47.67 -11.72
CA GLY A 56 2.87 47.38 -13.04
C GLY A 56 1.82 47.36 -14.14
N GLU A 57 0.66 46.76 -13.87
CA GLU A 57 -0.49 46.79 -14.81
C GLU A 57 -0.98 48.20 -15.09
N ALA A 58 -0.98 49.08 -14.09
CA ALA A 58 -1.34 50.48 -14.25
C ALA A 58 -0.35 51.30 -15.08
N LEU A 59 0.93 50.86 -15.17
CA LEU A 59 1.99 51.47 -15.99
C LEU A 59 1.87 51.13 -17.51
N GLY A 60 0.98 50.17 -17.87
CA GLY A 60 0.83 49.74 -19.25
C GLY A 60 2.13 49.13 -19.84
N ASP A 61 2.51 49.56 -21.03
CA ASP A 61 3.69 49.00 -21.71
C ASP A 61 5.01 49.15 -20.92
N GLU A 62 5.15 50.23 -20.14
CA GLU A 62 6.34 50.47 -19.32
C GLU A 62 6.46 49.49 -18.15
N GLY A 63 5.32 48.93 -17.68
CA GLY A 63 5.26 47.95 -16.62
C GLY A 63 5.30 46.48 -17.09
N ALA A 64 5.30 46.23 -18.39
CA ALA A 64 5.08 44.88 -18.94
C ALA A 64 6.06 43.80 -18.40
N ASP A 65 7.33 44.12 -18.34
CA ASP A 65 8.37 43.22 -17.82
C ASP A 65 8.17 42.93 -16.31
N LEU A 66 7.84 43.99 -15.54
CA LEU A 66 7.55 43.85 -14.12
C LEU A 66 6.29 42.99 -13.88
N VAL A 67 5.25 43.18 -14.67
CA VAL A 67 4.01 42.39 -14.63
C VAL A 67 4.31 40.92 -14.89
N ALA A 68 5.13 40.60 -15.92
CA ALA A 68 5.52 39.21 -16.20
C ALA A 68 6.30 38.60 -15.03
N ASN A 69 7.27 39.35 -14.48
CA ASN A 69 8.06 38.88 -13.34
C ASN A 69 7.18 38.67 -12.08
N CYS A 70 6.23 39.56 -11.82
CA CYS A 70 5.31 39.42 -10.68
C CYS A 70 4.43 38.17 -10.82
N LYS A 71 3.84 37.91 -12.00
CA LYS A 71 3.03 36.72 -12.27
C LYS A 71 3.79 35.44 -12.00
N LYS A 72 5.01 35.34 -12.52
CA LYS A 72 5.90 34.19 -12.27
C LYS A 72 6.26 34.05 -10.79
N ALA A 73 6.59 35.16 -10.11
CA ALA A 73 6.98 35.16 -8.71
C ALA A 73 5.78 34.73 -7.80
N ILE A 74 4.57 35.21 -8.07
CA ILE A 74 3.35 34.80 -7.34
C ILE A 74 3.08 33.30 -7.51
N ALA A 75 3.15 32.79 -8.74
CA ALA A 75 2.97 31.37 -9.02
C ALA A 75 4.01 30.53 -8.28
N SER A 76 5.29 30.93 -8.32
CA SER A 76 6.38 30.25 -7.62
C SER A 76 6.23 30.28 -6.10
N ALA A 77 5.86 31.41 -5.52
CA ALA A 77 5.65 31.55 -4.08
C ALA A 77 4.42 30.72 -3.61
N THR A 78 3.35 30.67 -4.41
CA THR A 78 2.17 29.84 -4.11
C THR A 78 2.53 28.36 -4.13
N LEU A 79 3.34 27.91 -5.09
CA LEU A 79 3.86 26.56 -5.15
C LEU A 79 4.77 26.25 -3.94
N SER A 80 5.61 27.20 -3.53
CA SER A 80 6.46 27.08 -2.34
C SER A 80 5.65 26.83 -1.06
N MET A 81 4.58 27.61 -0.84
CA MET A 81 3.67 27.39 0.30
C MET A 81 3.07 25.97 0.32
N ALA A 82 2.69 25.44 -0.85
CA ALA A 82 2.19 24.09 -0.96
C ALA A 82 3.26 23.05 -0.62
N LYS A 83 4.52 23.28 -1.06
CA LYS A 83 5.67 22.43 -0.72
C LYS A 83 5.98 22.45 0.79
N ASP A 84 5.78 23.58 1.47
CA ASP A 84 5.97 23.66 2.93
C ASP A 84 4.98 22.76 3.68
N LEU A 85 3.70 22.72 3.28
CA LEU A 85 2.71 21.79 3.83
C LEU A 85 3.07 20.33 3.57
N TYR A 86 3.55 20.04 2.36
CA TYR A 86 4.01 18.71 2.00
C TYR A 86 5.18 18.25 2.86
N ASN A 87 6.16 19.11 3.09
CA ASN A 87 7.32 18.85 3.94
C ASN A 87 6.94 18.69 5.42
N ALA A 88 5.92 19.41 5.86
CA ALA A 88 5.30 19.27 7.19
C ALA A 88 4.46 17.98 7.32
N LYS A 89 4.33 17.19 6.24
CA LYS A 89 3.50 15.97 6.15
C LYS A 89 2.01 16.21 6.32
N ASP A 90 1.55 17.43 6.12
CA ASP A 90 0.12 17.73 5.95
C ASP A 90 -0.25 17.47 4.48
N PHE A 91 -0.39 16.20 4.13
CA PHE A 91 -0.64 15.80 2.74
C PHE A 91 -2.02 16.20 2.24
N GLU A 92 -3.01 16.36 3.13
CA GLU A 92 -4.33 16.84 2.76
C GLU A 92 -4.29 18.33 2.44
N GLY A 93 -3.68 19.12 3.31
CA GLY A 93 -3.47 20.55 3.09
C GLY A 93 -2.58 20.80 1.88
N ALA A 94 -1.51 20.02 1.71
CA ALA A 94 -0.61 20.11 0.56
C ALA A 94 -1.34 19.85 -0.77
N ALA A 95 -2.15 18.79 -0.86
CA ALA A 95 -2.90 18.48 -2.08
C ALA A 95 -3.82 19.63 -2.49
N ALA A 96 -4.56 20.21 -1.54
CA ALA A 96 -5.42 21.37 -1.79
C ALA A 96 -4.60 22.63 -2.19
N ALA A 97 -3.43 22.84 -1.55
CA ALA A 97 -2.57 23.96 -1.86
C ALA A 97 -1.88 23.82 -3.24
N PHE A 98 -1.49 22.61 -3.64
CA PHE A 98 -0.96 22.36 -4.98
C PHE A 98 -2.01 22.57 -6.08
N VAL A 99 -3.28 22.20 -5.86
CA VAL A 99 -4.38 22.52 -6.78
C VAL A 99 -4.46 24.04 -6.96
N LYS A 100 -4.41 24.80 -5.88
CA LYS A 100 -4.43 26.26 -5.92
C LYS A 100 -3.20 26.84 -6.64
N ALA A 101 -2.02 26.28 -6.40
CA ALA A 101 -0.79 26.71 -7.09
C ALA A 101 -0.88 26.48 -8.60
N LYS A 102 -1.44 25.33 -9.01
CA LYS A 102 -1.72 25.03 -10.41
C LYS A 102 -2.68 26.06 -11.04
N GLU A 103 -3.81 26.33 -10.39
CA GLU A 103 -4.80 27.30 -10.88
C GLU A 103 -4.21 28.71 -11.03
N VAL A 104 -3.39 29.16 -10.06
CA VAL A 104 -2.70 30.45 -10.13
C VAL A 104 -1.70 30.49 -11.28
N ALA A 105 -0.89 29.45 -11.47
CA ALA A 105 0.07 29.35 -12.54
C ALA A 105 -0.61 29.32 -13.93
N GLU A 106 -1.69 28.53 -14.10
CA GLU A 106 -2.49 28.52 -15.31
C GLU A 106 -3.08 29.89 -15.63
N GLY A 107 -3.63 30.57 -14.61
CA GLY A 107 -4.21 31.92 -14.74
C GLY A 107 -3.20 32.98 -15.19
N TYR A 108 -1.93 32.78 -14.90
CA TYR A 108 -0.83 33.66 -15.31
C TYR A 108 -0.07 33.19 -16.57
N GLY A 109 -0.39 32.01 -17.10
CA GLY A 109 0.30 31.42 -18.25
C GLY A 109 1.66 30.77 -17.91
N GLU A 110 1.93 30.51 -16.65
CA GLU A 110 3.17 29.88 -16.15
C GLU A 110 3.08 28.35 -16.25
N THR A 111 3.19 27.83 -17.47
CA THR A 111 2.92 26.43 -17.81
C THR A 111 3.81 25.46 -17.03
N GLU A 112 5.12 25.72 -16.92
CA GLU A 112 6.05 24.85 -16.22
C GLU A 112 5.70 24.69 -14.72
N ILE A 113 5.29 25.81 -14.09
CA ILE A 113 4.88 25.79 -12.66
C ILE A 113 3.54 25.05 -12.50
N ALA A 114 2.63 25.21 -13.45
CA ALA A 114 1.34 24.53 -13.44
C ALA A 114 1.50 22.99 -13.59
N GLU A 115 2.40 22.56 -14.47
CA GLU A 115 2.71 21.13 -14.66
C GLU A 115 3.37 20.54 -13.41
N GLU A 116 4.36 21.23 -12.83
CA GLU A 116 4.98 20.80 -11.58
C GLU A 116 3.96 20.69 -10.45
N ALA A 117 3.08 21.68 -10.30
CA ALA A 117 2.02 21.66 -9.30
C ALA A 117 1.06 20.47 -9.51
N ALA A 118 0.69 20.16 -10.77
CA ALA A 118 -0.18 19.04 -11.11
C ALA A 118 0.43 17.68 -10.72
N GLU A 119 1.72 17.48 -10.96
CA GLU A 119 2.44 16.28 -10.51
C GLU A 119 2.44 16.15 -8.99
N LEU A 120 2.70 17.26 -8.29
CA LEU A 120 2.73 17.28 -6.83
C LEU A 120 1.35 17.07 -6.20
N VAL A 121 0.25 17.44 -6.86
CA VAL A 121 -1.11 17.07 -6.45
C VAL A 121 -1.25 15.55 -6.38
N ASN A 122 -0.82 14.84 -7.40
CA ASN A 122 -0.91 13.37 -7.44
C ASN A 122 -0.05 12.72 -6.37
N GLN A 123 1.19 13.22 -6.17
CA GLN A 123 2.08 12.73 -5.12
C GLN A 123 1.51 12.95 -3.71
N ALA A 124 0.98 14.14 -3.44
CA ALA A 124 0.38 14.45 -2.15
C ALA A 124 -0.86 13.59 -1.88
N ASN A 125 -1.74 13.42 -2.87
CA ASN A 125 -2.89 12.54 -2.76
C ASN A 125 -2.50 11.08 -2.54
N ALA A 126 -1.49 10.56 -3.24
CA ALA A 126 -1.00 9.20 -3.05
C ALA A 126 -0.50 8.98 -1.60
N LEU A 127 0.24 9.93 -1.04
CA LEU A 127 0.72 9.87 0.34
C LEU A 127 -0.42 10.01 1.37
N LYS A 128 -1.40 10.90 1.11
CA LYS A 128 -2.61 11.03 1.92
C LYS A 128 -3.33 9.70 2.01
N PHE A 129 -3.72 9.13 0.85
CA PHE A 129 -4.46 7.87 0.81
C PHE A 129 -3.66 6.70 1.38
N ASN A 130 -2.34 6.63 1.14
CA ASN A 130 -1.50 5.60 1.74
C ASN A 130 -1.49 5.70 3.27
N THR A 131 -1.44 6.91 3.81
CA THR A 131 -1.47 7.15 5.27
C THR A 131 -2.81 6.76 5.87
N GLU A 132 -3.91 7.19 5.25
CA GLU A 132 -5.28 6.84 5.65
C GLU A 132 -5.51 5.32 5.57
N GLY A 133 -5.09 4.67 4.47
CA GLY A 133 -5.22 3.23 4.29
C GLY A 133 -4.47 2.44 5.36
N LYS A 134 -3.24 2.86 5.72
CA LYS A 134 -2.49 2.25 6.82
C LYS A 134 -3.16 2.44 8.19
N ALA A 135 -3.76 3.60 8.42
CA ALA A 135 -4.52 3.84 9.65
C ALA A 135 -5.77 2.96 9.72
N ALA A 136 -6.50 2.83 8.61
CA ALA A 136 -7.66 1.95 8.47
C ALA A 136 -7.29 0.47 8.69
N MET A 137 -6.15 0.01 8.15
CA MET A 137 -5.62 -1.34 8.43
C MET A 137 -5.40 -1.60 9.91
N LYS A 138 -4.82 -0.62 10.63
CA LYS A 138 -4.61 -0.72 12.09
C LYS A 138 -5.94 -0.75 12.86
N ALA A 139 -6.93 0.00 12.39
CA ALA A 139 -8.29 0.03 12.95
C ALA A 139 -9.12 -1.21 12.55
N LYS A 140 -8.60 -2.09 11.67
CA LYS A 140 -9.31 -3.22 11.05
C LYS A 140 -10.53 -2.78 10.22
N ASP A 141 -10.54 -1.54 9.76
CA ASP A 141 -11.50 -1.02 8.79
C ASP A 141 -10.99 -1.35 7.37
N PHE A 142 -11.17 -2.61 6.99
CA PHE A 142 -10.69 -3.12 5.71
C PHE A 142 -11.37 -2.47 4.49
N PRO A 143 -12.68 -2.17 4.51
CA PRO A 143 -13.30 -1.45 3.40
C PRO A 143 -12.66 -0.09 3.11
N THR A 144 -12.39 0.72 4.14
CA THR A 144 -11.70 2.00 3.99
C THR A 144 -10.26 1.80 3.52
N ALA A 145 -9.53 0.80 4.06
CA ALA A 145 -8.18 0.50 3.62
C ALA A 145 -8.11 0.12 2.14
N ILE A 146 -9.02 -0.74 1.67
CA ILE A 146 -9.15 -1.14 0.27
C ILE A 146 -9.40 0.09 -0.61
N SER A 147 -10.38 0.93 -0.26
CA SER A 147 -10.69 2.15 -1.01
C SER A 147 -9.48 3.08 -1.11
N CYS A 148 -8.75 3.29 -0.01
CA CYS A 148 -7.58 4.15 0.01
C CYS A 148 -6.44 3.59 -0.85
N PHE A 149 -6.08 2.31 -0.71
CA PHE A 149 -4.99 1.72 -1.50
C PHE A 149 -5.35 1.62 -2.98
N THR A 150 -6.62 1.40 -3.32
CA THR A 150 -7.08 1.44 -4.72
C THR A 150 -6.84 2.82 -5.33
N LYS A 151 -7.17 3.91 -4.62
CA LYS A 151 -6.91 5.28 -5.09
C LYS A 151 -5.43 5.56 -5.30
N VAL A 152 -4.53 5.00 -4.45
CA VAL A 152 -3.08 5.12 -4.69
C VAL A 152 -2.70 4.42 -5.99
N LEU A 153 -3.24 3.23 -6.27
CA LEU A 153 -2.92 2.49 -7.49
C LEU A 153 -3.58 3.08 -8.75
N GLU A 154 -4.67 3.85 -8.61
CA GLU A 154 -5.22 4.67 -9.71
C GLU A 154 -4.27 5.82 -10.09
N LEU A 155 -3.56 6.39 -9.11
CA LEU A 155 -2.56 7.44 -9.33
C LEU A 155 -1.20 6.88 -9.79
N ASP A 156 -0.79 5.72 -9.28
CA ASP A 156 0.45 5.03 -9.62
C ASP A 156 0.20 3.51 -9.69
N PRO A 157 -0.18 2.99 -10.88
CA PRO A 157 -0.45 1.56 -11.08
C PRO A 157 0.79 0.67 -10.88
N THR A 158 1.99 1.24 -10.87
CA THR A 158 3.25 0.50 -10.70
C THR A 158 3.70 0.40 -9.26
N ASN A 159 2.94 0.96 -8.31
CA ASN A 159 3.26 0.92 -6.90
C ASN A 159 3.07 -0.47 -6.29
N GLY A 160 4.03 -1.35 -6.51
CA GLY A 160 4.00 -2.73 -6.00
C GLY A 160 3.85 -2.81 -4.48
N ALA A 161 4.44 -1.87 -3.73
CA ALA A 161 4.33 -1.84 -2.27
C ALA A 161 2.87 -1.60 -1.82
N THR A 162 2.15 -0.70 -2.49
CA THR A 162 0.72 -0.47 -2.22
C THR A 162 -0.12 -1.65 -2.69
N ALA A 163 0.22 -2.30 -3.80
CA ALA A 163 -0.47 -3.51 -4.26
C ALA A 163 -0.36 -4.66 -3.23
N VAL A 164 0.80 -4.82 -2.54
CA VAL A 164 0.92 -5.75 -1.40
C VAL A 164 -0.04 -5.40 -0.28
N GLN A 165 -0.14 -4.11 0.07
CA GLN A 165 -1.05 -3.65 1.14
C GLN A 165 -2.52 -3.85 0.77
N LEU A 166 -2.88 -3.61 -0.49
CA LEU A 166 -4.22 -3.88 -1.01
C LEU A 166 -4.56 -5.38 -0.93
N GLY A 167 -3.63 -6.25 -1.38
CA GLY A 167 -3.81 -7.70 -1.27
C GLY A 167 -3.99 -8.16 0.18
N GLN A 168 -3.22 -7.59 1.11
CA GLN A 168 -3.37 -7.86 2.55
C GLN A 168 -4.73 -7.38 3.08
N ALA A 169 -5.21 -6.21 2.64
CA ALA A 169 -6.50 -5.66 3.03
C ALA A 169 -7.65 -6.55 2.53
N TYR A 170 -7.62 -6.97 1.27
CA TYR A 170 -8.57 -7.92 0.69
C TYR A 170 -8.57 -9.27 1.42
N MET A 171 -7.38 -9.83 1.70
CA MET A 171 -7.27 -11.09 2.46
C MET A 171 -7.91 -10.99 3.85
N ASN A 172 -7.72 -9.86 4.54
CA ASN A 172 -8.29 -9.61 5.86
C ASN A 172 -9.81 -9.37 5.81
N ALA A 173 -10.30 -8.79 4.72
CA ALA A 173 -11.73 -8.63 4.44
C ALA A 173 -12.41 -9.95 4.02
N GLY A 174 -11.63 -11.01 3.74
CA GLY A 174 -12.16 -12.29 3.23
C GLY A 174 -12.40 -12.31 1.72
N GLN A 175 -12.02 -11.27 1.01
CA GLN A 175 -12.12 -11.13 -0.45
C GLN A 175 -10.87 -11.77 -1.09
N LEU A 176 -10.86 -13.12 -1.12
CA LEU A 176 -9.64 -13.87 -1.39
C LEU A 176 -9.24 -13.84 -2.87
N ASP A 177 -10.19 -13.72 -3.79
CA ASP A 177 -9.90 -13.65 -5.24
C ASP A 177 -9.32 -12.29 -5.61
N GLU A 178 -9.87 -11.21 -5.06
CA GLU A 178 -9.35 -9.86 -5.21
C GLU A 178 -7.96 -9.73 -4.57
N ALA A 179 -7.72 -10.42 -3.45
CA ALA A 179 -6.41 -10.49 -2.83
C ALA A 179 -5.36 -11.11 -3.76
N ILE A 180 -5.69 -12.20 -4.46
CA ILE A 180 -4.80 -12.84 -5.44
C ILE A 180 -4.43 -11.85 -6.54
N THR A 181 -5.42 -11.20 -7.16
CA THR A 181 -5.19 -10.24 -8.25
C THR A 181 -4.28 -9.08 -7.82
N ALA A 182 -4.52 -8.52 -6.63
CA ALA A 182 -3.68 -7.44 -6.11
C ALA A 182 -2.25 -7.91 -5.82
N LEU A 183 -2.06 -9.14 -5.33
CA LEU A 183 -0.74 -9.71 -5.04
C LEU A 183 0.02 -10.08 -6.33
N GLU A 184 -0.65 -10.55 -7.36
CA GLU A 184 -0.06 -10.78 -8.69
C GLU A 184 0.42 -9.45 -9.30
N THR A 185 -0.38 -8.38 -9.16
CA THR A 185 0.06 -7.02 -9.53
C THR A 185 1.30 -6.59 -8.74
N ALA A 186 1.35 -6.88 -7.44
CA ALA A 186 2.52 -6.59 -6.61
C ALA A 186 3.78 -7.35 -7.08
N MET A 187 3.64 -8.62 -7.44
CA MET A 187 4.74 -9.44 -7.97
C MET A 187 5.26 -8.88 -9.29
N ALA A 188 4.36 -8.51 -10.22
CA ALA A 188 4.73 -7.88 -11.49
C ALA A 188 5.47 -6.54 -11.31
N ASN A 189 5.31 -5.89 -10.15
CA ASN A 189 5.94 -4.61 -9.81
C ASN A 189 7.04 -4.75 -8.73
N GLY A 190 7.79 -5.86 -8.75
CA GLY A 190 9.03 -6.04 -7.98
C GLY A 190 8.83 -6.36 -6.50
N GLN A 191 7.65 -6.87 -6.10
CA GLN A 191 7.36 -7.26 -4.72
C GLN A 191 7.19 -8.78 -4.54
N GLU A 192 7.90 -9.58 -5.31
CA GLU A 192 7.74 -11.04 -5.37
C GLU A 192 7.77 -11.69 -3.98
N LYS A 193 8.80 -11.40 -3.18
CA LYS A 193 8.96 -12.03 -1.84
C LYS A 193 7.84 -11.66 -0.87
N ASN A 194 7.45 -10.39 -0.87
CA ASN A 194 6.40 -9.90 0.05
C ASN A 194 5.03 -10.44 -0.36
N ALA A 195 4.74 -10.40 -1.67
CA ALA A 195 3.50 -10.91 -2.23
C ALA A 195 3.38 -12.42 -2.07
N ALA A 196 4.43 -13.19 -2.37
CA ALA A 196 4.44 -14.65 -2.25
C ALA A 196 4.05 -15.13 -0.86
N LYS A 197 4.56 -14.49 0.20
CA LYS A 197 4.21 -14.84 1.58
C LYS A 197 2.72 -14.65 1.86
N ILE A 198 2.13 -13.57 1.38
CA ILE A 198 0.69 -13.30 1.60
C ILE A 198 -0.14 -14.20 0.70
N LEU A 199 0.29 -14.40 -0.55
CA LEU A 199 -0.39 -15.26 -1.53
C LEU A 199 -0.49 -16.71 -1.04
N SER A 200 0.59 -17.26 -0.46
CA SER A 200 0.56 -18.57 0.20
C SER A 200 -0.52 -18.62 1.28
N ASN A 201 -0.62 -17.60 2.13
CA ASN A 201 -1.67 -17.54 3.16
C ASN A 201 -3.08 -17.38 2.58
N VAL A 202 -3.25 -16.65 1.47
CA VAL A 202 -4.55 -16.53 0.77
C VAL A 202 -5.01 -17.89 0.26
N TYR A 203 -4.13 -18.62 -0.42
CA TYR A 203 -4.45 -19.97 -0.90
C TYR A 203 -4.70 -20.96 0.23
N LEU A 204 -3.94 -20.85 1.33
CA LEU A 204 -4.21 -21.67 2.54
C LEU A 204 -5.60 -21.38 3.12
N LYS A 205 -6.05 -20.12 3.16
CA LYS A 205 -7.42 -19.77 3.58
C LYS A 205 -8.47 -20.35 2.62
N LYS A 206 -8.23 -20.32 1.30
CA LYS A 206 -9.12 -20.96 0.30
C LYS A 206 -9.20 -22.47 0.54
N ALA A 207 -8.04 -23.14 0.75
CA ALA A 207 -8.00 -24.56 1.08
C ALA A 207 -8.79 -24.89 2.37
N GLN A 208 -8.67 -24.07 3.41
CA GLN A 208 -9.43 -24.22 4.66
C GLN A 208 -10.95 -24.05 4.44
N ALA A 209 -11.36 -23.11 3.60
CA ALA A 209 -12.76 -22.90 3.24
C ALA A 209 -13.33 -24.13 2.49
N SER A 210 -12.59 -24.64 1.49
CA SER A 210 -12.94 -25.86 0.75
C SER A 210 -12.99 -27.08 1.65
N ASN A 211 -12.10 -27.18 2.66
CA ASN A 211 -12.14 -28.27 3.65
C ASN A 211 -13.41 -28.24 4.50
N LYS A 212 -13.85 -27.05 4.93
CA LYS A 212 -15.14 -26.89 5.64
C LYS A 212 -16.33 -27.28 4.75
N ALA A 213 -16.25 -27.00 3.46
CA ALA A 213 -17.25 -27.42 2.47
C ALA A 213 -17.14 -28.90 2.06
N LYS A 214 -16.11 -29.63 2.54
CA LYS A 214 -15.79 -31.02 2.19
C LYS A 214 -15.43 -31.24 0.70
N ASN A 215 -14.98 -30.18 0.02
CA ASN A 215 -14.48 -30.22 -1.35
C ASN A 215 -13.01 -30.62 -1.34
N TYR A 216 -12.71 -31.89 -1.03
CA TYR A 216 -11.34 -32.34 -0.73
C TYR A 216 -10.39 -32.22 -1.93
N GLN A 217 -10.86 -32.28 -3.16
CA GLN A 217 -10.01 -32.05 -4.33
C GLN A 217 -9.55 -30.58 -4.38
N GLU A 218 -10.46 -29.62 -4.18
CA GLU A 218 -10.10 -28.19 -4.11
C GLU A 218 -9.13 -27.87 -2.96
N VAL A 219 -9.23 -28.60 -1.84
CA VAL A 219 -8.26 -28.47 -0.73
C VAL A 219 -6.86 -28.76 -1.22
N ILE A 220 -6.69 -29.86 -1.96
CA ILE A 220 -5.40 -30.29 -2.51
C ILE A 220 -4.89 -29.25 -3.51
N ASP A 221 -5.75 -28.78 -4.43
CA ASP A 221 -5.41 -27.83 -5.47
C ASP A 221 -4.97 -26.47 -4.86
N PHE A 222 -5.70 -25.94 -3.89
CA PHE A 222 -5.33 -24.68 -3.23
C PHE A 222 -4.13 -24.83 -2.30
N ALA A 223 -3.97 -25.96 -1.63
CA ALA A 223 -2.77 -26.23 -0.83
C ALA A 223 -1.51 -26.34 -1.70
N ALA A 224 -1.61 -26.93 -2.90
CA ALA A 224 -0.53 -26.93 -3.87
C ALA A 224 -0.13 -25.52 -4.29
N LYS A 225 -1.11 -24.67 -4.67
CA LYS A 225 -0.87 -23.25 -4.99
C LYS A 225 -0.27 -22.46 -3.82
N SER A 226 -0.64 -22.81 -2.58
CA SER A 226 0.00 -22.20 -1.39
C SER A 226 1.49 -22.52 -1.35
N ASN A 227 1.86 -23.78 -1.58
CA ASN A 227 3.28 -24.22 -1.59
C ASN A 227 4.05 -23.74 -2.82
N GLU A 228 3.41 -23.57 -3.97
CA GLU A 228 4.01 -22.94 -5.15
C GLU A 228 4.39 -21.48 -4.89
N ALA A 229 3.54 -20.76 -4.17
CA ALA A 229 3.83 -19.37 -3.79
C ALA A 229 4.93 -19.28 -2.73
N LEU A 230 4.82 -20.06 -1.67
CA LEU A 230 5.81 -20.20 -0.61
C LEU A 230 5.55 -21.49 0.17
N GLU A 231 6.56 -22.34 0.30
CA GLU A 231 6.46 -23.59 1.04
C GLU A 231 5.91 -23.38 2.45
N ASN A 232 4.93 -24.22 2.81
CA ASN A 232 4.14 -24.05 4.03
C ASN A 232 3.68 -25.41 4.56
N GLY A 233 4.18 -25.82 5.72
CA GLY A 233 3.83 -27.09 6.36
C GLY A 233 2.32 -27.27 6.56
N ASN A 234 1.59 -26.20 6.90
CA ASN A 234 0.14 -26.30 7.05
C ASN A 234 -0.58 -26.69 5.76
N ALA A 235 -0.05 -26.33 4.59
CA ALA A 235 -0.58 -26.74 3.31
C ALA A 235 -0.39 -28.26 3.11
N TYR A 236 0.78 -28.81 3.42
CA TYR A 236 1.02 -30.26 3.40
C TYR A 236 0.07 -31.01 4.35
N LYS A 237 -0.14 -30.51 5.56
CA LYS A 237 -1.07 -31.10 6.51
C LYS A 237 -2.51 -31.11 6.03
N LEU A 238 -2.97 -30.00 5.41
CA LEU A 238 -4.30 -29.95 4.82
C LEU A 238 -4.44 -30.92 3.65
N THR A 239 -3.43 -30.98 2.78
CA THR A 239 -3.37 -31.96 1.68
C THR A 239 -3.47 -33.38 2.20
N ALA A 240 -2.68 -33.75 3.19
CA ALA A 240 -2.70 -35.09 3.78
C ALA A 240 -4.08 -35.45 4.36
N SER A 241 -4.69 -34.51 5.11
CA SER A 241 -6.03 -34.69 5.67
C SER A 241 -7.08 -34.90 4.57
N ALA A 242 -7.03 -34.13 3.49
CA ALA A 242 -7.94 -34.26 2.35
C ALA A 242 -7.74 -35.60 1.61
N LEU A 243 -6.50 -36.00 1.38
CA LEU A 243 -6.13 -37.28 0.76
C LEU A 243 -6.63 -38.48 1.59
N GLN A 244 -6.53 -38.39 2.91
CA GLN A 244 -7.08 -39.39 3.83
C GLN A 244 -8.61 -39.52 3.68
N LYS A 245 -9.32 -38.41 3.54
CA LYS A 245 -10.78 -38.42 3.31
C LYS A 245 -11.17 -39.00 1.95
N LEU A 246 -10.28 -38.90 0.97
CA LEU A 246 -10.44 -39.50 -0.36
C LEU A 246 -9.97 -40.98 -0.42
N GLY A 247 -9.41 -41.53 0.66
CA GLY A 247 -8.90 -42.90 0.69
C GLY A 247 -7.56 -43.08 -0.07
N LYS A 248 -6.86 -42.00 -0.40
CA LYS A 248 -5.58 -42.00 -1.11
C LYS A 248 -4.42 -42.11 -0.11
N ASN A 249 -4.28 -43.31 0.47
CA ASN A 249 -3.42 -43.53 1.65
C ASN A 249 -1.92 -43.27 1.37
N ASP A 250 -1.38 -43.69 0.22
CA ASP A 250 0.03 -43.52 -0.10
C ASP A 250 0.38 -42.04 -0.29
N GLU A 251 -0.45 -41.30 -1.02
CA GLU A 251 -0.30 -39.86 -1.19
C GLU A 251 -0.45 -39.11 0.16
N CYS A 252 -1.38 -39.57 1.02
CA CYS A 252 -1.57 -39.02 2.36
C CYS A 252 -0.33 -39.17 3.22
N ILE A 253 0.30 -40.36 3.23
CA ILE A 253 1.54 -40.60 3.96
C ILE A 253 2.63 -39.64 3.49
N ALA A 254 2.85 -39.55 2.18
CA ALA A 254 3.86 -38.67 1.60
C ALA A 254 3.65 -37.19 1.99
N ALA A 255 2.39 -36.75 2.02
CA ALA A 255 2.06 -35.38 2.41
C ALA A 255 2.30 -35.13 3.93
N TYR A 256 2.02 -36.10 4.79
CA TYR A 256 2.33 -36.01 6.22
C TYR A 256 3.84 -36.04 6.48
N GLU A 257 4.60 -36.83 5.73
CA GLU A 257 6.05 -36.85 5.82
C GLU A 257 6.62 -35.46 5.50
N LYS A 258 6.15 -34.82 4.43
CA LYS A 258 6.53 -33.45 4.10
C LYS A 258 6.17 -32.44 5.18
N TYR A 259 5.00 -32.60 5.81
CA TYR A 259 4.63 -31.76 6.95
C TYR A 259 5.65 -31.90 8.11
N LEU A 260 6.04 -33.14 8.45
CA LEU A 260 6.98 -33.40 9.53
C LEU A 260 8.41 -32.93 9.20
N GLU A 261 8.81 -32.97 7.92
CA GLU A 261 10.09 -32.41 7.45
C GLU A 261 10.11 -30.87 7.62
N ASP A 262 9.04 -30.19 7.21
CA ASP A 262 8.93 -28.72 7.31
C ASP A 262 8.73 -28.22 8.76
N THR A 263 8.08 -29.05 9.58
CA THR A 263 7.72 -28.69 10.95
C THR A 263 8.14 -29.75 11.97
N PRO A 264 9.46 -29.99 12.17
CA PRO A 264 9.98 -31.10 12.98
C PRO A 264 9.58 -31.03 14.46
N ASN A 265 9.28 -29.86 14.98
CA ASN A 265 8.87 -29.64 16.36
C ASN A 265 7.36 -29.36 16.50
N ALA A 266 6.54 -29.80 15.54
CA ALA A 266 5.09 -29.62 15.62
C ALA A 266 4.50 -30.32 16.84
N LYS A 267 3.63 -29.65 17.58
CA LYS A 267 2.98 -30.19 18.78
C LYS A 267 2.16 -31.44 18.51
N ASP A 268 1.71 -31.64 17.30
CA ASP A 268 0.90 -32.77 16.85
C ASP A 268 1.72 -33.83 16.09
N ALA A 269 3.04 -33.70 16.07
CA ALA A 269 3.92 -34.64 15.37
C ALA A 269 3.68 -36.09 15.81
N GLY A 270 3.54 -36.36 17.09
CA GLY A 270 3.24 -37.72 17.61
C GLY A 270 1.96 -38.29 17.03
N GLY A 271 0.89 -37.52 16.94
CA GLY A 271 -0.38 -37.93 16.35
C GLY A 271 -0.30 -38.17 14.85
N ILE A 272 0.47 -37.37 14.14
CA ILE A 272 0.71 -37.55 12.69
C ILE A 272 1.54 -38.80 12.45
N ILE A 273 2.60 -39.04 13.22
CA ILE A 273 3.45 -40.25 13.13
C ILE A 273 2.60 -41.51 13.42
N CYS A 274 1.75 -41.44 14.47
CA CYS A 274 0.81 -42.53 14.76
C CYS A 274 -0.15 -42.79 13.56
N THR A 275 -0.69 -41.74 12.94
CA THR A 275 -1.54 -41.86 11.75
C THR A 275 -0.81 -42.54 10.58
N ILE A 276 0.43 -42.16 10.31
CA ILE A 276 1.25 -42.77 9.26
C ILE A 276 1.48 -44.28 9.58
N ALA A 277 1.78 -44.62 10.83
CA ALA A 277 1.96 -45.99 11.25
C ALA A 277 0.71 -46.85 10.99
N VAL A 278 -0.46 -46.33 11.37
CA VAL A 278 -1.76 -46.98 11.13
C VAL A 278 -2.03 -47.17 9.62
N LEU A 279 -1.74 -46.16 8.79
CA LEU A 279 -1.94 -46.26 7.35
C LEU A 279 -1.02 -47.34 6.73
N TYR A 280 0.26 -47.42 7.12
CA TYR A 280 1.14 -48.50 6.69
C TYR A 280 0.67 -49.89 7.18
N GLN A 281 0.17 -49.99 8.40
CA GLN A 281 -0.40 -51.24 8.93
C GLN A 281 -1.62 -51.69 8.13
N GLN A 282 -2.53 -50.75 7.80
CA GLN A 282 -3.70 -51.03 6.95
C GLN A 282 -3.31 -51.44 5.54
N ALA A 283 -2.23 -50.90 4.99
CA ALA A 283 -1.68 -51.31 3.72
C ALA A 283 -0.90 -52.64 3.77
N GLY A 284 -0.79 -53.31 4.93
CA GLY A 284 -0.06 -54.56 5.11
C GLY A 284 1.47 -54.39 5.18
N ASN A 285 1.97 -53.15 5.18
CA ASN A 285 3.38 -52.86 5.30
C ASN A 285 3.84 -52.84 6.75
N LYS A 286 3.93 -54.05 7.34
CA LYS A 286 4.30 -54.21 8.77
C LYS A 286 5.68 -53.63 9.11
N ALA A 287 6.64 -53.69 8.19
CA ALA A 287 7.98 -53.14 8.43
C ALA A 287 7.96 -51.62 8.62
N LYS A 288 7.28 -50.92 7.72
CA LYS A 288 7.11 -49.47 7.84
C LYS A 288 6.23 -49.06 9.03
N ALA A 289 5.14 -49.76 9.27
CA ALA A 289 4.31 -49.54 10.45
C ALA A 289 5.13 -49.60 11.73
N LYS A 290 5.97 -50.64 11.88
CA LYS A 290 6.87 -50.83 13.01
C LYS A 290 7.85 -49.65 13.16
N GLU A 291 8.51 -49.23 12.06
CA GLU A 291 9.43 -48.07 12.04
C GLU A 291 8.78 -46.81 12.62
N TYR A 292 7.54 -46.52 12.21
CA TYR A 292 6.83 -45.33 12.64
C TYR A 292 6.31 -45.43 14.09
N TYR A 293 5.84 -46.58 14.54
CA TYR A 293 5.49 -46.79 15.97
C TYR A 293 6.70 -46.67 16.89
N GLU A 294 7.86 -47.13 16.48
CA GLU A 294 9.10 -47.01 17.26
C GLU A 294 9.51 -45.54 17.51
N LYS A 295 9.19 -44.64 16.57
CA LYS A 295 9.44 -43.17 16.70
C LYS A 295 8.66 -42.55 17.87
N ILE A 296 7.55 -43.14 18.28
CA ILE A 296 6.63 -42.56 19.27
C ILE A 296 6.40 -43.43 20.51
N VAL A 297 7.24 -44.48 20.76
CA VAL A 297 7.09 -45.36 21.92
C VAL A 297 7.18 -44.63 23.24
N ASN A 298 7.86 -43.49 23.31
CA ASN A 298 8.04 -42.64 24.49
C ASN A 298 7.16 -41.38 24.44
N ASP A 299 6.28 -41.24 23.43
CA ASP A 299 5.37 -40.10 23.34
C ASP A 299 4.37 -40.13 24.50
N PRO A 300 4.17 -39.04 25.23
CA PRO A 300 3.26 -38.99 26.38
C PRO A 300 1.82 -39.39 26.07
N GLN A 301 1.35 -39.14 24.83
CA GLN A 301 -0.03 -39.36 24.42
C GLN A 301 -0.17 -40.68 23.65
N PHE A 302 0.77 -40.99 22.77
CA PHE A 302 0.66 -42.10 21.81
C PHE A 302 1.55 -43.28 22.13
N GLY A 303 2.48 -43.16 23.11
CA GLY A 303 3.47 -44.22 23.44
C GLY A 303 2.83 -45.52 23.84
N ALA A 304 1.80 -45.50 24.70
CA ALA A 304 1.10 -46.74 25.13
C ALA A 304 0.47 -47.48 23.93
N THR A 305 -0.17 -46.75 23.05
CA THR A 305 -0.75 -47.29 21.80
C THR A 305 0.34 -47.88 20.91
N ALA A 306 1.46 -47.17 20.73
CA ALA A 306 2.57 -47.66 19.92
C ALA A 306 3.16 -48.97 20.45
N GLN A 307 3.38 -49.07 21.78
CA GLN A 307 3.89 -50.28 22.43
C GLN A 307 2.93 -51.47 22.25
N GLU A 308 1.63 -51.24 22.33
CA GLU A 308 0.63 -52.27 22.10
C GLU A 308 0.65 -52.79 20.66
N GLN A 309 0.66 -51.86 19.67
CA GLN A 309 0.69 -52.22 18.26
C GLN A 309 1.98 -52.95 17.85
N LEU A 310 3.13 -52.55 18.44
CA LEU A 310 4.42 -53.23 18.20
C LEU A 310 4.44 -54.71 18.65
N LYS A 311 3.59 -55.11 19.62
CA LYS A 311 3.49 -56.50 20.02
C LYS A 311 2.71 -57.37 19.03
N THR A 312 1.91 -56.77 18.17
CA THR A 312 0.99 -57.45 17.21
C THR A 312 1.50 -57.46 15.80
N LEU A 313 2.49 -56.64 15.48
CA LEU A 313 3.14 -56.54 14.15
C LEU A 313 4.18 -57.62 13.94
#